data_9e4d0c637411cdf847558051e389d58b
#
_entry.id   9e4d0c637411cdf847558051e389d58b
#
_cell.length_a   1.000
_cell.length_b   1.000
_cell.length_c   1.000
_cell.angle_alpha   90.00
_cell.angle_beta   90.00
_cell.angle_gamma   90.00
#
_symmetry.space_group_name_H-M   'P 1'
#
loop_
_entity.id
_entity.type
_entity.pdbx_description
1 polymer ?
#
loop_
_entity_poly.entity_id
_entity_poly.type
_entity_poly.pdbx_seq_one_letter_code
_entity_poly.pdbx_strand_id
1 'polypeptide(L)'
;MAQIDDFKANLIGGGARANQYRVTVTPPPGIAIGLDVRRASFLVTASQLPASTLGEIAVPFRGRNIYVSGDRPPPETWTVTFMNDTDFMIRNAMERWQNGINNFAENTGAISPADYQTDLTVEQLDRDDTILKSYIFRAAYPLTVGAIELTNAEATEIETFEVTWRYQHFEPSGVV
;
A
#
# COMPACT_ATOMS: atom_id res chain seq x y z
N MET A 1 -2.98 -21.88 -34.94
CA MET A 1 -2.70 -22.37 -33.57
C MET A 1 -1.50 -21.57 -33.08
N ALA A 2 -1.65 -20.81 -32.00
CA ALA A 2 -0.50 -20.16 -31.42
C ALA A 2 0.50 -21.20 -30.93
N GLN A 3 1.74 -21.13 -31.41
CA GLN A 3 2.78 -22.08 -31.03
C GLN A 3 3.40 -21.63 -29.70
N ILE A 4 3.92 -22.56 -28.90
CA ILE A 4 4.58 -22.28 -27.62
C ILE A 4 5.74 -21.28 -27.81
N ASP A 5 6.41 -21.34 -28.95
CA ASP A 5 7.52 -20.43 -29.26
C ASP A 5 7.04 -19.00 -29.54
N ASP A 6 5.86 -18.82 -30.15
CA ASP A 6 5.23 -17.51 -30.31
C ASP A 6 4.85 -16.91 -28.94
N PHE A 7 4.36 -17.74 -28.01
CA PHE A 7 4.07 -17.30 -26.64
C PHE A 7 5.34 -16.85 -25.93
N LYS A 8 6.42 -17.63 -26.00
CA LYS A 8 7.72 -17.31 -25.38
C LYS A 8 8.33 -16.03 -25.98
N ALA A 9 8.23 -15.84 -27.28
CA ALA A 9 8.74 -14.65 -27.97
C ALA A 9 7.99 -13.38 -27.57
N ASN A 10 6.69 -13.48 -27.24
CA ASN A 10 5.86 -12.35 -26.83
C ASN A 10 5.89 -12.10 -25.31
N LEU A 11 6.42 -13.01 -24.51
CA LEU A 11 6.58 -12.81 -23.07
C LEU A 11 7.92 -12.12 -22.76
N ILE A 12 7.93 -10.80 -22.91
CA ILE A 12 9.13 -9.97 -22.72
C ILE A 12 9.65 -10.13 -21.28
N GLY A 13 10.96 -10.39 -21.12
CA GLY A 13 11.62 -10.54 -19.81
C GLY A 13 11.17 -11.75 -18.99
N GLY A 14 10.35 -12.65 -19.56
CA GLY A 14 9.82 -13.82 -18.86
C GLY A 14 8.68 -13.50 -17.88
N GLY A 15 8.11 -12.30 -17.96
CA GLY A 15 6.99 -11.82 -17.13
C GLY A 15 7.42 -11.28 -15.76
N ALA A 16 6.72 -10.25 -15.30
CA ALA A 16 6.91 -9.68 -13.97
C ALA A 16 6.52 -10.69 -12.88
N ARG A 17 7.31 -10.76 -11.81
CA ARG A 17 7.11 -11.73 -10.74
C ARG A 17 6.51 -11.05 -9.51
N ALA A 18 5.43 -11.61 -8.98
CA ALA A 18 4.72 -11.06 -7.84
C ALA A 18 5.56 -10.97 -6.54
N ASN A 19 6.61 -11.77 -6.43
CA ASN A 19 7.51 -11.78 -5.27
C ASN A 19 8.69 -10.80 -5.38
N GLN A 20 8.80 -10.05 -6.47
CA GLN A 20 9.81 -9.04 -6.69
C GLN A 20 9.19 -7.66 -6.52
N TYR A 21 9.18 -7.14 -5.31
CA TYR A 21 8.61 -5.83 -5.00
C TYR A 21 9.32 -5.19 -3.82
N ARG A 22 9.17 -3.88 -3.72
CA ARG A 22 9.67 -3.08 -2.60
C ARG A 22 8.57 -2.13 -2.14
N VAL A 23 8.40 -2.03 -0.83
CA VAL A 23 7.52 -1.04 -0.20
C VAL A 23 8.37 -0.10 0.63
N THR A 24 8.18 1.20 0.46
CA THR A 24 8.85 2.21 1.24
C THR A 24 7.83 3.01 2.02
N VAL A 25 7.93 2.94 3.35
CA VAL A 25 7.09 3.72 4.27
C VAL A 25 7.90 4.90 4.78
N THR A 26 7.58 6.09 4.31
CA THR A 26 8.26 7.32 4.75
C THR A 26 7.64 7.80 6.07
N PRO A 27 8.44 8.12 7.10
CA PRO A 27 7.93 8.70 8.34
C PRO A 27 7.27 10.06 8.11
N PRO A 28 6.21 10.41 8.87
CA PRO A 28 5.58 11.71 8.79
C PRO A 28 6.51 12.80 9.35
N PRO A 29 6.45 14.04 8.83
CA PRO A 29 7.36 15.09 9.24
C PRO A 29 7.12 15.63 10.65
N GLY A 30 5.88 15.62 11.13
CA GLY A 30 5.50 16.19 12.42
C GLY A 30 5.46 15.23 13.61
N ILE A 31 5.59 13.90 13.36
CA ILE A 31 5.50 12.89 14.41
C ILE A 31 6.76 12.00 14.38
N ALA A 32 7.52 12.00 15.46
CA ALA A 32 8.70 11.13 15.59
C ALA A 32 8.29 9.69 15.92
N ILE A 33 8.11 8.87 14.90
CA ILE A 33 7.65 7.47 15.06
C ILE A 33 8.78 6.47 15.35
N GLY A 34 10.04 6.83 15.05
CA GLY A 34 11.18 5.94 15.27
C GLY A 34 11.25 4.74 14.32
N LEU A 35 10.76 4.90 13.09
CA LEU A 35 10.76 3.85 12.08
C LEU A 35 12.10 3.81 11.34
N ASP A 36 12.75 2.64 11.31
CA ASP A 36 13.82 2.34 10.35
C ASP A 36 13.19 1.94 9.01
N VAL A 37 13.20 2.88 8.06
CA VAL A 37 12.58 2.73 6.73
C VAL A 37 13.14 1.54 5.97
N ARG A 38 14.46 1.33 6.03
CA ARG A 38 15.11 0.23 5.33
C ARG A 38 14.71 -1.12 5.90
N ARG A 39 14.75 -1.26 7.22
CA ARG A 39 14.35 -2.49 7.91
C ARG A 39 12.86 -2.78 7.70
N ALA A 40 12.00 -1.76 7.77
CA ALA A 40 10.57 -1.91 7.50
C ALA A 40 10.31 -2.42 6.08
N SER A 41 11.04 -1.93 5.08
CA SER A 41 10.91 -2.40 3.69
C SER A 41 11.26 -3.89 3.53
N PHE A 42 12.23 -4.42 4.27
CA PHE A 42 12.59 -5.84 4.22
C PHE A 42 11.60 -6.75 4.95
N LEU A 43 10.85 -6.23 5.91
CA LEU A 43 9.90 -7.00 6.71
C LEU A 43 8.47 -7.00 6.13
N VAL A 44 8.27 -6.44 4.95
CA VAL A 44 7.01 -6.55 4.22
C VAL A 44 6.88 -7.95 3.62
N THR A 45 5.79 -8.64 3.94
CA THR A 45 5.50 -9.99 3.42
C THR A 45 4.45 -9.99 2.31
N ALA A 46 3.53 -9.02 2.32
CA ALA A 46 2.54 -8.86 1.28
C ALA A 46 2.18 -7.39 1.06
N SER A 47 1.91 -7.04 -0.18
CA SER A 47 1.42 -5.73 -0.59
C SER A 47 0.64 -5.86 -1.90
N GLN A 48 -0.07 -4.80 -2.27
CA GLN A 48 -0.87 -4.75 -3.48
C GLN A 48 -0.51 -3.50 -4.29
N LEU A 49 -0.54 -3.63 -5.61
CA LEU A 49 -0.56 -2.47 -6.48
C LEU A 49 -1.98 -1.88 -6.49
N PRO A 50 -2.15 -0.54 -6.50
CA PRO A 50 -3.46 0.07 -6.41
C PRO A 50 -4.31 -0.22 -7.65
N ALA A 51 -5.59 -0.52 -7.43
CA ALA A 51 -6.57 -0.60 -8.51
C ALA A 51 -6.92 0.81 -9.02
N SER A 52 -7.21 0.92 -10.30
CA SER A 52 -7.68 2.17 -10.92
C SER A 52 -9.10 1.98 -11.40
N THR A 53 -10.04 2.75 -10.85
CA THR A 53 -11.46 2.71 -11.19
C THR A 53 -11.90 4.05 -11.73
N LEU A 54 -12.73 4.02 -12.77
CA LEU A 54 -13.43 5.17 -13.31
C LEU A 54 -14.93 5.00 -13.06
N GLY A 55 -15.60 6.05 -12.64
CA GLY A 55 -17.06 6.06 -12.52
C GLY A 55 -17.73 6.06 -13.89
N GLU A 56 -18.97 5.62 -13.93
CA GLU A 56 -19.82 5.66 -15.12
C GLU A 56 -21.10 6.44 -14.83
N ILE A 57 -21.61 7.14 -15.84
CA ILE A 57 -22.89 7.83 -15.80
C ILE A 57 -23.82 7.14 -16.79
N ALA A 58 -24.90 6.54 -16.29
CA ALA A 58 -25.92 5.94 -17.12
C ALA A 58 -26.94 7.00 -17.55
N VAL A 59 -27.01 7.31 -18.84
CA VAL A 59 -27.96 8.25 -19.43
C VAL A 59 -29.06 7.44 -20.10
N PRO A 60 -30.33 7.52 -19.64
CA PRO A 60 -31.43 6.82 -20.27
C PRO A 60 -31.79 7.47 -21.60
N PHE A 61 -31.84 6.67 -22.65
CA PHE A 61 -32.27 7.11 -23.99
C PHE A 61 -33.15 6.06 -24.67
N ARG A 62 -34.41 6.39 -24.93
CA ARG A 62 -35.40 5.57 -25.65
C ARG A 62 -35.47 4.10 -25.19
N GLY A 63 -35.54 3.88 -23.86
CA GLY A 63 -35.61 2.53 -23.28
C GLY A 63 -34.29 1.77 -23.17
N ARG A 64 -33.16 2.45 -23.41
CA ARG A 64 -31.79 1.92 -23.22
C ARG A 64 -30.96 2.91 -22.44
N ASN A 65 -29.94 2.42 -21.75
CA ASN A 65 -28.95 3.26 -21.12
C ASN A 65 -27.73 3.41 -22.05
N ILE A 66 -27.25 4.64 -22.19
CA ILE A 66 -25.98 4.99 -22.80
C ILE A 66 -25.04 5.33 -21.66
N TYR A 67 -23.85 4.73 -21.65
CA TYR A 67 -22.86 4.95 -20.60
C TYR A 67 -21.81 5.95 -21.07
N VAL A 68 -21.56 6.94 -20.27
CA VAL A 68 -20.46 7.91 -20.44
C VAL A 68 -19.56 7.89 -19.21
N SER A 69 -18.31 8.31 -19.38
CA SER A 69 -17.36 8.33 -18.26
C SER A 69 -17.80 9.36 -17.21
N GLY A 70 -17.81 8.93 -15.95
CA GLY A 70 -18.03 9.78 -14.80
C GLY A 70 -16.75 10.15 -14.07
N ASP A 71 -16.90 10.72 -12.88
CA ASP A 71 -15.79 11.10 -12.01
C ASP A 71 -15.07 9.87 -11.43
N ARG A 72 -13.81 10.05 -11.00
CA ARG A 72 -13.10 9.03 -10.26
C ARG A 72 -13.67 8.91 -8.84
N PRO A 73 -14.09 7.72 -8.41
CA PRO A 73 -14.46 7.52 -7.01
C PRO A 73 -13.25 7.75 -6.09
N PRO A 74 -13.49 8.09 -4.80
CA PRO A 74 -12.42 8.13 -3.82
C PRO A 74 -11.61 6.82 -3.83
N PRO A 75 -10.29 6.87 -3.70
CA PRO A 75 -9.47 5.66 -3.71
C PRO A 75 -9.83 4.77 -2.52
N GLU A 76 -9.75 3.47 -2.76
CA GLU A 76 -9.84 2.47 -1.70
C GLU A 76 -8.63 2.56 -0.76
N THR A 77 -8.70 1.89 0.37
CA THR A 77 -7.57 1.77 1.28
C THR A 77 -6.49 0.85 0.69
N TRP A 78 -5.26 1.08 1.09
CA TRP A 78 -4.13 0.23 0.73
C TRP A 78 -3.64 -0.54 1.95
N THR A 79 -3.46 -1.85 1.80
CA THR A 79 -3.05 -2.73 2.89
C THR A 79 -1.67 -3.30 2.63
N VAL A 80 -0.84 -3.30 3.66
CA VAL A 80 0.50 -3.90 3.66
C VAL A 80 0.61 -4.82 4.87
N THR A 81 1.10 -6.03 4.64
CA THR A 81 1.37 -7.00 5.70
C THR A 81 2.84 -6.98 6.08
N PHE A 82 3.12 -6.82 7.35
CA PHE A 82 4.46 -6.82 7.92
C PHE A 82 4.68 -8.06 8.78
N MET A 83 5.90 -8.60 8.69
CA MET A 83 6.43 -9.56 9.65
C MET A 83 6.79 -8.82 10.93
N ASN A 84 6.38 -9.34 12.07
CA ASN A 84 6.72 -8.76 13.35
C ASN A 84 8.09 -9.25 13.81
N ASP A 85 8.90 -8.35 14.32
CA ASP A 85 10.20 -8.65 14.89
C ASP A 85 10.14 -8.57 16.42
N THR A 86 11.06 -9.22 17.12
CA THR A 86 11.05 -9.30 18.59
C THR A 86 11.14 -7.97 19.32
N ASP A 87 11.59 -6.92 18.66
CA ASP A 87 11.60 -5.54 19.20
C ASP A 87 10.31 -4.74 18.90
N PHE A 88 9.37 -5.31 18.12
CA PHE A 88 8.11 -4.67 17.73
C PHE A 88 8.28 -3.29 17.08
N MET A 89 9.43 -3.04 16.45
CA MET A 89 9.80 -1.72 15.95
C MET A 89 8.74 -1.13 15.00
N ILE A 90 8.29 -1.91 14.01
CA ILE A 90 7.31 -1.41 13.02
C ILE A 90 5.96 -1.18 13.69
N ARG A 91 5.47 -2.14 14.48
CA ARG A 91 4.19 -2.02 15.17
C ARG A 91 4.17 -0.80 16.11
N ASN A 92 5.21 -0.66 16.93
CA ASN A 92 5.35 0.50 17.81
C ASN A 92 5.40 1.83 17.04
N ALA A 93 6.04 1.85 15.87
CA ALA A 93 6.07 3.03 15.02
C ALA A 93 4.68 3.39 14.49
N MET A 94 3.90 2.40 14.03
CA MET A 94 2.54 2.62 13.54
C MET A 94 1.59 3.08 14.65
N GLU A 95 1.67 2.46 15.83
CA GLU A 95 0.87 2.86 17.00
C GLU A 95 1.23 4.27 17.48
N ARG A 96 2.53 4.64 17.48
CA ARG A 96 2.97 6.02 17.79
C ARG A 96 2.44 7.01 16.77
N TRP A 97 2.42 6.62 15.50
CA TRP A 97 1.87 7.47 14.45
C TRP A 97 0.39 7.73 14.67
N GLN A 98 -0.42 6.68 14.89
CA GLN A 98 -1.85 6.83 15.20
C GLN A 98 -2.08 7.66 16.46
N ASN A 99 -1.30 7.40 17.53
CA ASN A 99 -1.42 8.14 18.76
C ASN A 99 -1.00 9.62 18.62
N GLY A 100 -0.07 9.92 17.72
CA GLY A 100 0.29 11.30 17.37
C GLY A 100 -0.78 12.02 16.56
N ILE A 101 -1.56 11.28 15.76
CA ILE A 101 -2.72 11.84 15.04
C ILE A 101 -3.87 12.11 16.02
N ASN A 102 -4.15 11.15 16.88
CA ASN A 102 -5.17 11.27 17.92
C ASN A 102 -4.77 10.43 19.14
N ASN A 103 -4.49 11.09 20.24
CA ASN A 103 -4.11 10.44 21.49
C ASN A 103 -5.30 9.67 22.11
N PHE A 104 -5.08 8.40 22.43
CA PHE A 104 -6.12 7.51 22.97
C PHE A 104 -6.74 7.99 24.28
N ALA A 105 -5.95 8.64 25.14
CA ALA A 105 -6.42 9.04 26.46
C ALA A 105 -7.10 10.41 26.45
N GLU A 106 -6.56 11.36 25.72
CA GLU A 106 -6.94 12.76 25.78
C GLU A 106 -7.75 13.24 24.57
N ASN A 107 -7.82 12.43 23.52
CA ASN A 107 -8.44 12.77 22.23
C ASN A 107 -7.88 14.08 21.64
N THR A 108 -6.60 14.32 21.85
CA THR A 108 -5.82 15.45 21.31
C THR A 108 -4.78 14.93 20.34
N GLY A 109 -4.32 15.75 19.41
CA GLY A 109 -3.29 15.30 18.47
C GLY A 109 -2.90 16.37 17.45
N ALA A 110 -2.28 15.93 16.36
CA ALA A 110 -1.83 16.80 15.28
C ALA A 110 -3.01 17.51 14.60
N ILE A 111 -2.97 18.83 14.58
CA ILE A 111 -4.05 19.66 14.01
C ILE A 111 -3.92 19.74 12.48
N SER A 112 -2.68 19.81 11.99
CA SER A 112 -2.42 19.97 10.56
C SER A 112 -2.24 18.61 9.87
N PRO A 113 -2.97 18.33 8.77
CA PRO A 113 -2.72 17.15 7.96
C PRO A 113 -1.29 17.02 7.47
N ALA A 114 -0.60 18.14 7.23
CA ALA A 114 0.79 18.15 6.79
C ALA A 114 1.77 17.55 7.83
N ASP A 115 1.39 17.52 9.11
CA ASP A 115 2.25 17.00 10.18
C ASP A 115 2.19 15.46 10.27
N TYR A 116 1.08 14.84 9.89
CA TYR A 116 0.87 13.40 10.02
C TYR A 116 0.72 12.65 8.71
N GLN A 117 0.51 13.33 7.59
CA GLN A 117 0.44 12.71 6.28
C GLN A 117 1.82 12.67 5.63
N THR A 118 2.07 11.59 4.88
CA THR A 118 3.31 11.41 4.14
C THR A 118 3.06 10.64 2.85
N ASP A 119 4.08 10.54 2.00
CA ASP A 119 4.01 9.77 0.77
C ASP A 119 4.60 8.38 0.98
N LEU A 120 3.89 7.36 0.50
CA LEU A 120 4.31 5.98 0.51
C LEU A 120 4.58 5.51 -0.91
N THR A 121 5.47 4.55 -1.08
CA THR A 121 5.82 4.04 -2.40
C THR A 121 5.77 2.52 -2.43
N VAL A 122 5.21 1.96 -3.51
CA VAL A 122 5.33 0.55 -3.86
C VAL A 122 5.93 0.41 -5.25
N GLU A 123 6.92 -0.45 -5.37
CA GLU A 123 7.68 -0.69 -6.59
C GLU A 123 7.63 -2.15 -6.96
N GLN A 124 7.30 -2.42 -8.21
CA GLN A 124 7.50 -3.73 -8.83
C GLN A 124 8.91 -3.77 -9.42
N LEU A 125 9.67 -4.78 -9.03
CA LEU A 125 11.05 -4.96 -9.45
C LEU A 125 11.19 -6.11 -10.46
N ASP A 126 12.27 -6.09 -11.21
CA ASP A 126 12.78 -7.24 -11.97
C ASP A 126 13.76 -8.04 -11.11
N ARG A 127 14.31 -9.12 -11.65
CA ARG A 127 15.26 -10.02 -10.96
C ARG A 127 16.60 -9.38 -10.62
N ASP A 128 16.95 -8.32 -11.31
CA ASP A 128 18.17 -7.53 -11.12
C ASP A 128 17.93 -6.26 -10.27
N ASP A 129 16.78 -6.21 -9.55
CA ASP A 129 16.32 -5.06 -8.77
C ASP A 129 16.01 -3.78 -9.60
N THR A 130 15.94 -3.90 -10.92
CA THR A 130 15.49 -2.80 -11.77
C THR A 130 14.01 -2.52 -11.55
N ILE A 131 13.64 -1.25 -11.40
CA ILE A 131 12.25 -0.84 -11.19
C ILE A 131 11.49 -0.95 -12.51
N LEU A 132 10.51 -1.84 -12.57
CA LEU A 132 9.60 -2.01 -13.71
C LEU A 132 8.45 -1.01 -13.66
N LYS A 133 7.89 -0.81 -12.47
CA LYS A 133 6.75 0.07 -12.23
C LYS A 133 6.77 0.56 -10.79
N SER A 134 6.49 1.84 -10.57
CA SER A 134 6.30 2.37 -9.22
C SER A 134 4.98 3.12 -9.10
N TYR A 135 4.45 3.12 -7.88
CA TYR A 135 3.26 3.87 -7.49
C TYR A 135 3.57 4.65 -6.23
N ILE A 136 3.26 5.93 -6.25
CA ILE A 136 3.40 6.82 -5.09
C ILE A 136 2.01 7.12 -4.56
N PHE A 137 1.76 6.77 -3.31
CA PHE A 137 0.53 7.10 -2.60
C PHE A 137 0.72 8.44 -1.89
N ARG A 138 -0.07 9.44 -2.27
CA ARG A 138 0.05 10.80 -1.77
C ARG A 138 -0.79 11.04 -0.54
N ALA A 139 -0.20 11.75 0.42
CA ALA A 139 -0.85 12.17 1.66
C ALA A 139 -1.48 10.99 2.42
N ALA A 140 -0.69 9.93 2.61
CA ALA A 140 -1.10 8.70 3.27
C ALA A 140 -0.87 8.77 4.80
N TYR A 141 -1.72 8.05 5.53
CA TYR A 141 -1.59 7.86 6.97
C TYR A 141 -2.18 6.50 7.38
N PRO A 142 -1.73 5.89 8.49
CA PRO A 142 -2.23 4.59 8.92
C PRO A 142 -3.64 4.73 9.50
N LEU A 143 -4.61 4.09 8.84
CA LEU A 143 -6.00 4.06 9.28
C LEU A 143 -6.21 2.98 10.34
N THR A 144 -5.68 1.78 10.09
CA THR A 144 -5.85 0.64 10.98
C THR A 144 -4.52 -0.11 11.11
N VAL A 145 -4.14 -0.43 12.33
CA VAL A 145 -3.09 -1.39 12.66
C VAL A 145 -3.80 -2.67 13.11
N GLY A 146 -3.68 -3.73 12.32
CA GLY A 146 -4.39 -4.98 12.53
C GLY A 146 -4.01 -5.68 13.83
N ALA A 147 -4.88 -6.53 14.34
CA ALA A 147 -4.61 -7.39 15.48
C ALA A 147 -3.57 -8.46 15.11
N ILE A 148 -2.82 -8.92 16.11
CA ILE A 148 -1.96 -10.10 16.01
C ILE A 148 -2.65 -11.21 16.78
N GLU A 149 -2.87 -12.34 16.12
CA GLU A 149 -3.42 -13.52 16.81
C GLU A 149 -2.29 -14.27 17.52
N LEU A 150 -2.51 -14.56 18.80
CA LEU A 150 -1.57 -15.30 19.62
C LEU A 150 -2.19 -16.66 19.96
N THR A 151 -1.49 -17.74 19.63
CA THR A 151 -1.95 -19.10 19.90
C THR A 151 -0.79 -19.98 20.40
N ASN A 152 -1.09 -20.89 21.32
CA ASN A 152 -0.11 -21.85 21.80
C ASN A 152 0.10 -23.05 20.82
N ALA A 153 -0.74 -23.15 19.80
CA ALA A 153 -0.71 -24.28 18.87
C ALA A 153 0.32 -24.14 17.74
N GLU A 154 0.73 -22.92 17.41
CA GLU A 154 1.62 -22.62 16.29
C GLU A 154 2.99 -22.18 16.76
N ALA A 155 3.89 -23.16 16.97
CA ALA A 155 5.26 -22.88 17.45
C ALA A 155 6.26 -22.53 16.33
N THR A 156 5.86 -22.61 15.05
CA THR A 156 6.75 -22.51 13.89
C THR A 156 6.48 -21.33 12.95
N GLU A 157 5.47 -20.53 13.22
CA GLU A 157 5.12 -19.37 12.42
C GLU A 157 5.60 -18.07 13.07
N ILE A 158 6.08 -17.14 12.24
CA ILE A 158 6.43 -15.79 12.69
C ILE A 158 5.16 -14.95 12.61
N GLU A 159 4.92 -14.17 13.64
CA GLU A 159 3.78 -13.24 13.70
C GLU A 159 3.79 -12.25 12.54
N THR A 160 2.63 -12.03 11.95
CA THR A 160 2.40 -11.00 10.94
C THR A 160 1.21 -10.14 11.34
N PHE A 161 1.22 -8.90 10.89
CA PHE A 161 0.08 -7.99 11.06
C PHE A 161 -0.08 -7.10 9.83
N GLU A 162 -1.31 -6.64 9.64
CA GLU A 162 -1.65 -5.79 8.52
C GLU A 162 -1.75 -4.33 8.97
N VAL A 163 -1.26 -3.44 8.14
CA VAL A 163 -1.51 -2.00 8.27
C VAL A 163 -2.29 -1.53 7.07
N THR A 164 -3.46 -0.96 7.34
CA THR A 164 -4.33 -0.37 6.32
C THR A 164 -4.12 1.13 6.29
N TRP A 165 -3.81 1.64 5.11
CA TRP A 165 -3.49 3.02 4.86
C TRP A 165 -4.64 3.73 4.14
N ARG A 166 -4.92 4.96 4.54
CA ARG A 166 -5.75 5.89 3.78
C ARG A 166 -4.84 6.87 3.06
N TYR A 167 -5.13 7.17 1.82
CA TYR A 167 -4.40 8.12 0.98
C TYR A 167 -5.36 8.93 0.13
N GLN A 168 -4.92 10.05 -0.43
CA GLN A 168 -5.78 10.93 -1.23
C GLN A 168 -5.85 10.49 -2.70
N HIS A 169 -4.72 10.18 -3.29
CA HIS A 169 -4.59 9.66 -4.65
C HIS A 169 -3.26 8.94 -4.80
N PHE A 170 -3.09 8.24 -5.90
CA PHE A 170 -1.81 7.64 -6.25
C PHE A 170 -1.34 8.11 -7.63
N GLU A 171 -0.03 8.14 -7.81
CA GLU A 171 0.63 8.52 -9.06
C GLU A 171 1.44 7.32 -9.56
N PRO A 172 1.07 6.73 -10.72
CA PRO A 172 1.87 5.67 -11.32
C PRO A 172 3.04 6.26 -12.11
N SER A 173 4.25 5.69 -11.99
CA SER A 173 5.38 6.06 -12.82
C SER A 173 5.15 5.68 -14.29
N GLY A 174 5.61 6.52 -15.21
CA GLY A 174 5.53 6.26 -16.65
C GLY A 174 4.13 6.42 -17.27
N VAL A 175 3.19 7.01 -16.55
CA VAL A 175 1.88 7.43 -17.08
C VAL A 175 1.74 8.92 -16.77
N VAL A 176 2.07 9.73 -17.74
CA VAL A 176 1.81 11.18 -17.76
C VAL A 176 0.84 11.46 -18.88
#